data_b5ad711339541e4449dbc39764738a7e
#
_entry.id   b5ad711339541e4449dbc39764738a7e
#
_cell.length_a   1.000
_cell.length_b   1.000
_cell.length_c   1.000
_cell.angle_alpha   90.00
_cell.angle_beta   90.00
_cell.angle_gamma   90.00
#
_symmetry.space_group_name_H-M   'P 1'
#
loop_
_entity.id
_entity.type
_entity.pdbx_description
1 polymer ?
#
loop_
_entity_poly.entity_id
_entity_poly.type
_entity_poly.pdbx_seq_one_letter_code
_entity_poly.pdbx_strand_id
1 'polypeptide(L)'
;MKWLILSDNKDVIESSQRFIIENNKKDKTICAALELKSLSANKKNFRELCACIIYADDEANIPAALGAGLSSVFGFLAAEKVNVITNIKLLYENPVFGKDIAFSCTNSDNLLEVLKKKYNKISDEASMRLAKQKLLDRGIPYTSDCFGTYIAKNKPDVVHEFLAAGMSINARDDLGTPMLNIACRNDNFDFVQMIYELGADINAISEDRGYTAVMDAVWRGNEKITKYLISKGADLNTINKEGQNNLILAVGANRESLVKLLAENGADPDVKDMMGMSAYNYAVLFKKQKLVEILTPYHKAL
;
A
#
# COMPACT_ATOMS: atom_id res chain seq x y z
N MET A 1 10.17 13.39 -11.05
CA MET A 1 9.45 14.36 -10.18
C MET A 1 9.65 15.76 -10.72
N LYS A 2 8.64 16.64 -10.60
CA LYS A 2 8.75 18.04 -11.05
C LYS A 2 8.65 18.94 -9.84
N TRP A 3 9.63 19.83 -9.66
CA TRP A 3 9.63 20.89 -8.66
C TRP A 3 9.46 22.25 -9.36
N LEU A 4 8.76 23.16 -8.75
CA LEU A 4 8.64 24.53 -9.19
C LEU A 4 9.23 25.46 -8.14
N ILE A 5 10.10 26.37 -8.57
CA ILE A 5 10.66 27.42 -7.73
C ILE A 5 10.17 28.76 -8.30
N LEU A 6 9.44 29.49 -7.48
CA LEU A 6 8.94 30.85 -7.78
C LEU A 6 9.71 31.83 -6.92
N SER A 7 10.72 32.48 -7.47
CA SER A 7 11.51 33.49 -6.77
C SER A 7 12.16 34.43 -7.75
N ASP A 8 12.34 35.70 -7.36
CA ASP A 8 13.18 36.68 -8.06
C ASP A 8 14.63 36.64 -7.55
N ASN A 9 14.90 35.88 -6.47
CA ASN A 9 16.24 35.71 -5.91
C ASN A 9 17.00 34.57 -6.59
N LYS A 10 18.07 34.90 -7.33
CA LYS A 10 18.88 33.95 -8.10
C LYS A 10 19.60 32.94 -7.20
N ASP A 11 20.12 33.38 -6.05
CA ASP A 11 20.86 32.50 -5.13
C ASP A 11 19.94 31.45 -4.52
N VAL A 12 18.68 31.83 -4.21
CA VAL A 12 17.65 30.86 -3.75
C VAL A 12 17.30 29.87 -4.84
N ILE A 13 17.17 30.32 -6.09
CA ILE A 13 16.89 29.46 -7.23
C ILE A 13 18.02 28.43 -7.40
N GLU A 14 19.26 28.89 -7.50
CA GLU A 14 20.42 28.05 -7.79
C GLU A 14 20.69 27.06 -6.65
N SER A 15 20.67 27.53 -5.40
CA SER A 15 20.92 26.67 -4.23
C SER A 15 19.83 25.61 -4.05
N SER A 16 18.56 25.98 -4.24
CA SER A 16 17.44 25.06 -4.16
C SER A 16 17.46 24.04 -5.31
N GLN A 17 17.75 24.48 -6.54
CA GLN A 17 17.88 23.59 -7.70
C GLN A 17 19.00 22.58 -7.50
N ARG A 18 20.18 23.03 -7.05
CA ARG A 18 21.32 22.16 -6.77
C ARG A 18 20.95 21.09 -5.75
N PHE A 19 20.39 21.51 -4.60
CA PHE A 19 19.99 20.59 -3.55
C PHE A 19 18.96 19.52 -4.04
N ILE A 20 17.92 19.95 -4.77
CA ILE A 20 16.87 19.07 -5.28
C ILE A 20 17.44 18.05 -6.28
N ILE A 21 18.32 18.48 -7.19
CA ILE A 21 18.95 17.62 -8.19
C ILE A 21 19.90 16.60 -7.52
N GLU A 22 20.74 17.04 -6.57
CA GLU A 22 21.70 16.18 -5.89
C GLU A 22 21.04 15.09 -5.01
N ASN A 23 19.87 15.39 -4.43
CA ASN A 23 19.17 14.44 -3.56
C ASN A 23 18.21 13.49 -4.28
N ASN A 24 17.99 13.67 -5.56
CA ASN A 24 17.11 12.80 -6.33
C ASN A 24 17.88 11.65 -7.00
N LYS A 25 17.98 10.54 -6.29
CA LYS A 25 18.75 9.35 -6.74
C LYS A 25 18.04 8.44 -7.74
N LYS A 26 16.74 8.63 -8.00
CA LYS A 26 15.93 7.62 -8.71
C LYS A 26 15.35 8.05 -10.05
N ASP A 27 15.19 9.34 -10.35
CA ASP A 27 14.51 9.80 -11.57
C ASP A 27 15.06 11.14 -12.09
N LYS A 28 14.87 11.39 -13.40
CA LYS A 28 15.11 12.70 -13.99
C LYS A 28 14.18 13.73 -13.35
N THR A 29 14.68 14.47 -12.36
CA THR A 29 13.93 15.57 -11.77
C THR A 29 14.02 16.78 -12.67
N ILE A 30 12.88 17.32 -13.03
CA ILE A 30 12.76 18.59 -13.72
C ILE A 30 12.52 19.65 -12.64
N CYS A 31 13.47 20.56 -12.47
CA CYS A 31 13.31 21.72 -11.61
C CYS A 31 13.16 22.96 -12.49
N ALA A 32 11.93 23.45 -12.60
CA ALA A 32 11.65 24.69 -13.32
C ALA A 32 11.69 25.86 -12.36
N ALA A 33 12.43 26.92 -12.72
CA ALA A 33 12.41 28.19 -12.02
C ALA A 33 11.65 29.22 -12.85
N LEU A 34 10.80 30.00 -12.21
CA LEU A 34 10.08 31.11 -12.80
C LEU A 34 10.23 32.31 -11.91
N GLU A 35 10.46 33.49 -12.51
CA GLU A 35 10.37 34.76 -11.78
C GLU A 35 8.93 34.94 -11.29
N LEU A 36 8.77 35.46 -10.08
CA LEU A 36 7.46 35.77 -9.51
C LEU A 36 6.62 36.70 -10.42
N LYS A 37 7.29 37.57 -11.18
CA LYS A 37 6.65 38.52 -12.11
C LYS A 37 6.08 37.85 -13.38
N SER A 38 6.53 36.65 -13.74
CA SER A 38 6.14 35.98 -14.99
C SER A 38 4.99 34.96 -14.81
N LEU A 39 4.31 34.96 -13.69
CA LEU A 39 3.22 34.05 -13.35
C LEU A 39 1.95 34.32 -14.19
N SER A 40 1.94 33.88 -15.42
CA SER A 40 0.70 33.71 -16.17
C SER A 40 0.13 32.33 -15.84
N ALA A 41 -1.12 32.28 -15.37
CA ALA A 41 -1.79 31.11 -14.87
C ALA A 41 -2.02 30.03 -15.94
N ASN A 42 -0.97 29.33 -16.35
CA ASN A 42 -1.10 28.15 -17.19
C ASN A 42 -1.31 26.90 -16.29
N LYS A 43 -2.58 26.68 -15.88
CA LYS A 43 -3.01 25.64 -14.94
C LYS A 43 -2.57 24.20 -15.30
N LYS A 44 -2.25 23.93 -16.57
CA LYS A 44 -1.79 22.61 -17.03
C LYS A 44 -0.44 22.18 -16.46
N ASN A 45 0.43 23.12 -16.10
CA ASN A 45 1.79 22.82 -15.66
C ASN A 45 1.89 22.40 -14.20
N PHE A 46 0.86 22.58 -13.39
CA PHE A 46 0.90 22.34 -11.94
C PHE A 46 0.45 20.95 -11.50
N ARG A 47 -0.32 20.22 -12.31
CA ARG A 47 -0.87 18.89 -11.94
C ARG A 47 0.19 17.82 -11.64
N GLU A 48 1.36 17.93 -12.25
CA GLU A 48 2.45 16.97 -12.08
C GLU A 48 3.52 17.45 -11.09
N LEU A 49 3.27 18.54 -10.37
CA LEU A 49 4.25 19.06 -9.41
C LEU A 49 4.30 18.20 -8.16
N CYS A 50 5.51 17.89 -7.73
CA CYS A 50 5.77 17.27 -6.44
C CYS A 50 5.64 18.27 -5.31
N ALA A 51 6.30 19.41 -5.48
CA ALA A 51 6.28 20.50 -4.52
C ALA A 51 6.58 21.84 -5.23
N CYS A 52 6.30 22.92 -4.52
CA CYS A 52 6.60 24.28 -4.95
C CYS A 52 7.38 25.02 -3.87
N ILE A 53 8.42 25.77 -4.27
CA ILE A 53 9.08 26.75 -3.41
C ILE A 53 8.63 28.12 -3.87
N ILE A 54 8.07 28.92 -2.97
CA ILE A 54 7.65 30.30 -3.23
C ILE A 54 8.40 31.17 -2.25
N TYR A 55 9.35 31.98 -2.74
CA TYR A 55 10.23 32.81 -1.93
C TYR A 55 10.31 34.24 -2.48
N ALA A 56 10.14 35.23 -1.61
CA ALA A 56 10.31 36.62 -1.91
C ALA A 56 11.33 37.26 -0.94
N ASP A 57 12.25 38.10 -1.44
CA ASP A 57 13.23 38.78 -0.59
C ASP A 57 12.58 39.83 0.33
N ASP A 58 11.54 40.48 -0.14
CA ASP A 58 10.77 41.46 0.60
C ASP A 58 9.26 41.22 0.47
N GLU A 59 8.66 40.64 1.50
CA GLU A 59 7.23 40.35 1.54
C GLU A 59 6.38 41.63 1.52
N ALA A 60 6.87 42.74 2.09
CA ALA A 60 6.13 43.98 2.20
C ALA A 60 5.96 44.68 0.84
N ASN A 61 6.82 44.39 -0.14
CA ASN A 61 6.81 44.99 -1.47
C ASN A 61 6.24 44.07 -2.56
N ILE A 62 5.53 43.00 -2.21
CA ILE A 62 4.84 42.17 -3.20
C ILE A 62 3.69 43.01 -3.83
N PRO A 63 3.74 43.32 -5.14
CA PRO A 63 2.69 44.11 -5.77
C PRO A 63 1.30 43.44 -5.61
N ALA A 64 0.26 44.26 -5.40
CA ALA A 64 -1.11 43.72 -5.19
C ALA A 64 -1.60 42.84 -6.34
N ALA A 65 -1.23 43.14 -7.58
CA ALA A 65 -1.52 42.31 -8.75
C ALA A 65 -0.83 40.94 -8.68
N LEU A 66 0.40 40.88 -8.13
CA LEU A 66 1.13 39.63 -7.92
C LEU A 66 0.55 38.85 -6.74
N GLY A 67 0.10 39.52 -5.67
CA GLY A 67 -0.58 38.92 -4.54
C GLY A 67 -1.86 38.17 -4.95
N ALA A 68 -2.67 38.73 -5.84
CA ALA A 68 -3.84 38.07 -6.41
C ALA A 68 -3.45 36.86 -7.27
N GLY A 69 -2.39 36.94 -8.07
CA GLY A 69 -1.84 35.84 -8.85
C GLY A 69 -1.31 34.70 -7.97
N LEU A 70 -0.52 35.03 -6.94
CA LEU A 70 -0.01 34.08 -5.96
C LEU A 70 -1.12 33.39 -5.18
N SER A 71 -2.16 34.10 -4.75
CA SER A 71 -3.32 33.49 -4.06
C SER A 71 -4.06 32.52 -4.97
N SER A 72 -4.20 32.82 -6.26
CA SER A 72 -4.81 31.91 -7.24
C SER A 72 -3.96 30.65 -7.45
N VAL A 73 -2.64 30.80 -7.61
CA VAL A 73 -1.71 29.68 -7.74
C VAL A 73 -1.69 28.84 -6.46
N PHE A 74 -1.65 29.48 -5.30
CA PHE A 74 -1.65 28.79 -4.02
C PHE A 74 -2.95 28.02 -3.79
N GLY A 75 -4.11 28.60 -4.11
CA GLY A 75 -5.39 27.90 -4.08
C GLY A 75 -5.43 26.66 -4.97
N PHE A 76 -4.80 26.72 -6.15
CA PHE A 76 -4.67 25.58 -7.03
C PHE A 76 -3.72 24.50 -6.44
N LEU A 77 -2.56 24.91 -5.94
CA LEU A 77 -1.60 23.99 -5.29
C LEU A 77 -2.24 23.30 -4.07
N ALA A 78 -3.06 24.03 -3.32
CA ALA A 78 -3.81 23.47 -2.19
C ALA A 78 -4.86 22.46 -2.63
N ALA A 79 -5.64 22.77 -3.67
CA ALA A 79 -6.63 21.85 -4.24
C ALA A 79 -5.98 20.53 -4.72
N GLU A 80 -4.79 20.62 -5.31
CA GLU A 80 -4.00 19.47 -5.78
C GLU A 80 -3.12 18.86 -4.67
N LYS A 81 -3.19 19.37 -3.43
CA LYS A 81 -2.39 18.92 -2.28
C LYS A 81 -0.88 18.94 -2.54
N VAL A 82 -0.39 19.93 -3.26
CA VAL A 82 1.03 20.14 -3.53
C VAL A 82 1.69 20.83 -2.34
N ASN A 83 2.74 20.23 -1.78
CA ASN A 83 3.49 20.83 -0.69
C ASN A 83 4.19 22.12 -1.12
N VAL A 84 4.14 23.14 -0.29
CA VAL A 84 4.73 24.46 -0.53
C VAL A 84 5.72 24.82 0.59
N ILE A 85 6.91 25.30 0.22
CA ILE A 85 7.86 25.93 1.17
C ILE A 85 7.89 27.41 0.85
N THR A 86 7.63 28.26 1.84
CA THR A 86 7.51 29.70 1.60
C THR A 86 7.92 30.53 2.81
N ASN A 87 8.46 31.73 2.56
CA ASN A 87 8.65 32.76 3.57
C ASN A 87 7.50 33.78 3.60
N ILE A 88 6.53 33.69 2.68
CA ILE A 88 5.43 34.63 2.55
C ILE A 88 4.37 34.31 3.60
N LYS A 89 4.24 35.17 4.60
CA LYS A 89 3.35 35.05 5.75
C LYS A 89 1.89 34.86 5.35
N LEU A 90 1.42 35.60 4.37
CA LEU A 90 0.07 35.52 3.82
C LEU A 90 -0.28 34.12 3.32
N LEU A 91 0.70 33.32 2.89
CA LEU A 91 0.47 31.96 2.39
C LEU A 91 0.47 30.92 3.51
N TYR A 92 1.44 30.92 4.43
CA TYR A 92 1.50 29.91 5.48
C TYR A 92 0.58 30.17 6.68
N GLU A 93 0.14 31.41 6.90
CA GLU A 93 -0.89 31.77 7.90
C GLU A 93 -2.31 31.72 7.32
N ASN A 94 -2.48 31.36 6.04
CA ASN A 94 -3.80 31.23 5.43
C ASN A 94 -4.66 30.22 6.20
N PRO A 95 -5.84 30.61 6.74
CA PRO A 95 -6.65 29.73 7.59
C PRO A 95 -7.24 28.53 6.82
N VAL A 96 -7.36 28.63 5.50
CA VAL A 96 -7.97 27.59 4.65
C VAL A 96 -6.95 26.55 4.19
N PHE A 97 -5.70 26.97 3.90
CA PHE A 97 -4.73 26.10 3.21
C PHE A 97 -3.39 25.97 3.94
N GLY A 98 -3.00 26.98 4.72
CA GLY A 98 -1.62 27.12 5.17
C GLY A 98 -1.14 26.00 6.09
N LYS A 99 -2.00 25.49 6.95
CA LYS A 99 -1.61 24.49 7.97
C LYS A 99 -1.29 23.12 7.38
N ASP A 100 -1.92 22.76 6.27
CA ASP A 100 -1.87 21.39 5.75
C ASP A 100 -0.76 21.19 4.71
N ILE A 101 -0.41 22.23 3.96
CA ILE A 101 0.50 22.13 2.82
C ILE A 101 1.72 23.06 2.88
N ALA A 102 1.71 24.12 3.71
CA ALA A 102 2.77 25.11 3.72
C ALA A 102 3.77 24.87 4.86
N PHE A 103 5.05 24.88 4.51
CA PHE A 103 6.18 24.89 5.44
C PHE A 103 6.79 26.29 5.42
N SER A 104 6.79 26.99 6.56
CA SER A 104 7.37 28.33 6.66
C SER A 104 8.89 28.30 6.72
N CYS A 105 9.52 29.30 6.09
CA CYS A 105 10.93 29.62 6.26
C CYS A 105 11.06 31.12 6.55
N THR A 106 12.16 31.55 7.15
CA THR A 106 12.38 32.97 7.53
C THR A 106 13.28 33.72 6.56
N ASN A 107 14.27 33.05 5.99
CA ASN A 107 15.24 33.58 5.04
C ASN A 107 15.78 32.48 4.13
N SER A 108 16.71 32.84 3.22
CA SER A 108 17.32 31.89 2.28
C SER A 108 18.07 30.74 2.94
N ASP A 109 18.78 30.99 4.04
CA ASP A 109 19.54 29.95 4.75
C ASP A 109 18.60 28.98 5.45
N ASN A 110 17.58 29.51 6.13
CA ASN A 110 16.55 28.70 6.76
C ASN A 110 15.71 27.93 5.74
N LEU A 111 15.49 28.45 4.54
CA LEU A 111 14.83 27.74 3.45
C LEU A 111 15.54 26.42 3.14
N LEU A 112 16.87 26.44 3.01
CA LEU A 112 17.66 25.24 2.74
C LEU A 112 17.62 24.23 3.90
N GLU A 113 17.59 24.70 5.15
CA GLU A 113 17.41 23.84 6.32
C GLU A 113 16.03 23.17 6.33
N VAL A 114 14.98 23.94 6.08
CA VAL A 114 13.61 23.42 5.97
C VAL A 114 13.52 22.39 4.83
N LEU A 115 14.11 22.71 3.68
CA LEU A 115 14.15 21.81 2.54
C LEU A 115 14.87 20.50 2.90
N LYS A 116 16.06 20.55 3.48
CA LYS A 116 16.81 19.37 3.93
C LYS A 116 15.99 18.51 4.90
N LYS A 117 15.34 19.13 5.88
CA LYS A 117 14.55 18.45 6.92
C LYS A 117 13.27 17.81 6.37
N LYS A 118 12.65 18.43 5.37
CA LYS A 118 11.32 18.03 4.87
C LYS A 118 11.35 17.31 3.54
N TYR A 119 12.49 17.29 2.83
CA TYR A 119 12.59 16.77 1.46
C TYR A 119 12.03 15.34 1.31
N ASN A 120 12.47 14.41 2.15
CA ASN A 120 12.02 13.02 2.05
C ASN A 120 10.51 12.92 2.21
N LYS A 121 9.94 13.55 3.25
CA LYS A 121 8.50 13.57 3.49
C LYS A 121 7.73 14.14 2.30
N ILE A 122 8.15 15.28 1.78
CA ILE A 122 7.53 15.95 0.62
C ILE A 122 7.60 15.04 -0.61
N SER A 123 8.76 14.42 -0.83
CA SER A 123 9.00 13.52 -1.97
C SER A 123 8.12 12.26 -1.89
N ASP A 124 7.99 11.66 -0.71
CA ASP A 124 7.18 10.47 -0.50
C ASP A 124 5.68 10.78 -0.68
N GLU A 125 5.18 11.85 -0.06
CA GLU A 125 3.79 12.28 -0.21
C GLU A 125 3.44 12.63 -1.67
N ALA A 126 4.36 13.29 -2.38
CA ALA A 126 4.20 13.60 -3.79
C ALA A 126 4.16 12.32 -4.65
N SER A 127 5.04 11.36 -4.36
CA SER A 127 5.08 10.09 -5.08
C SER A 127 3.78 9.32 -4.90
N MET A 128 3.26 9.24 -3.67
CA MET A 128 1.97 8.60 -3.37
C MET A 128 0.82 9.30 -4.10
N ARG A 129 0.79 10.63 -4.08
CA ARG A 129 -0.25 11.41 -4.78
C ARG A 129 -0.23 11.18 -6.28
N LEU A 130 0.96 11.21 -6.90
CA LEU A 130 1.11 10.96 -8.34
C LEU A 130 0.72 9.53 -8.72
N ALA A 131 1.03 8.56 -7.87
CA ALA A 131 0.61 7.18 -8.10
C ALA A 131 -0.93 7.05 -8.01
N LYS A 132 -1.57 7.70 -7.03
CA LYS A 132 -3.05 7.75 -6.95
C LYS A 132 -3.66 8.39 -8.19
N GLN A 133 -3.07 9.50 -8.68
CA GLN A 133 -3.56 10.17 -9.89
C GLN A 133 -3.45 9.26 -11.12
N LYS A 134 -2.36 8.50 -11.27
CA LYS A 134 -2.21 7.53 -12.37
C LYS A 134 -3.31 6.47 -12.36
N LEU A 135 -3.67 5.94 -11.19
CA LEU A 135 -4.79 5.01 -11.07
C LEU A 135 -6.10 5.64 -11.51
N LEU A 136 -6.38 6.87 -11.05
CA LEU A 136 -7.59 7.61 -11.40
C LEU A 136 -7.66 7.93 -12.91
N ASP A 137 -6.55 8.33 -13.52
CA ASP A 137 -6.49 8.62 -14.97
C ASP A 137 -6.77 7.37 -15.82
N ARG A 138 -6.51 6.18 -15.27
CA ARG A 138 -6.87 4.88 -15.85
C ARG A 138 -8.31 4.44 -15.51
N GLY A 139 -9.08 5.27 -14.80
CA GLY A 139 -10.41 4.92 -14.32
C GLY A 139 -10.44 3.88 -13.20
N ILE A 140 -9.32 3.74 -12.46
CA ILE A 140 -9.19 2.77 -11.38
C ILE A 140 -9.37 3.49 -10.03
N PRO A 141 -10.46 3.26 -9.29
CA PRO A 141 -10.68 3.82 -7.97
C PRO A 141 -9.61 3.33 -6.97
N TYR A 142 -9.10 4.25 -6.14
CA TYR A 142 -8.17 3.91 -5.08
C TYR A 142 -8.91 3.39 -3.84
N THR A 143 -9.35 2.13 -3.92
CA THR A 143 -10.04 1.40 -2.84
C THR A 143 -9.39 0.04 -2.63
N SER A 144 -9.57 -0.53 -1.43
CA SER A 144 -9.08 -1.88 -1.12
C SER A 144 -9.76 -2.96 -1.96
N ASP A 145 -11.05 -2.79 -2.31
CA ASP A 145 -11.77 -3.69 -3.21
C ASP A 145 -11.17 -3.74 -4.62
N CYS A 146 -10.87 -2.55 -5.17
CA CYS A 146 -10.18 -2.49 -6.46
C CYS A 146 -8.79 -3.14 -6.37
N PHE A 147 -8.05 -2.90 -5.28
CA PHE A 147 -6.76 -3.54 -5.04
C PHE A 147 -6.88 -5.06 -5.03
N GLY A 148 -7.81 -5.62 -4.23
CA GLY A 148 -8.12 -7.05 -4.20
C GLY A 148 -8.55 -7.61 -5.57
N THR A 149 -9.36 -6.84 -6.32
CA THR A 149 -9.77 -7.22 -7.67
C THR A 149 -8.58 -7.36 -8.63
N TYR A 150 -7.58 -6.47 -8.56
CA TYR A 150 -6.40 -6.54 -9.42
C TYR A 150 -5.42 -7.63 -8.98
N ILE A 151 -5.38 -7.97 -7.69
CA ILE A 151 -4.69 -9.15 -7.18
C ILE A 151 -5.36 -10.42 -7.77
N ALA A 152 -6.70 -10.52 -7.66
CA ALA A 152 -7.45 -11.64 -8.21
C ALA A 152 -7.29 -11.80 -9.74
N LYS A 153 -7.19 -10.68 -10.47
CA LYS A 153 -6.96 -10.65 -11.92
C LYS A 153 -5.48 -10.83 -12.33
N ASN A 154 -4.59 -11.02 -11.39
CA ASN A 154 -3.15 -11.20 -11.64
C ASN A 154 -2.52 -10.05 -12.45
N LYS A 155 -2.68 -8.81 -11.96
CA LYS A 155 -2.17 -7.60 -12.61
C LYS A 155 -1.08 -6.93 -11.75
N PRO A 156 0.18 -7.40 -11.82
CA PRO A 156 1.25 -6.95 -10.93
C PRO A 156 1.57 -5.46 -11.13
N ASP A 157 1.50 -4.95 -12.36
CA ASP A 157 1.71 -3.55 -12.69
C ASP A 157 0.77 -2.63 -11.91
N VAL A 158 -0.53 -2.96 -11.88
CA VAL A 158 -1.53 -2.19 -11.14
C VAL A 158 -1.36 -2.35 -9.63
N VAL A 159 -1.05 -3.56 -9.16
CA VAL A 159 -0.80 -3.83 -7.75
C VAL A 159 0.37 -2.99 -7.24
N HIS A 160 1.47 -2.89 -8.00
CA HIS A 160 2.58 -2.00 -7.65
C HIS A 160 2.19 -0.51 -7.66
N GLU A 161 1.29 -0.07 -8.54
CA GLU A 161 0.77 1.30 -8.52
C GLU A 161 -0.06 1.57 -7.25
N PHE A 162 -0.88 0.64 -6.78
CA PHE A 162 -1.61 0.75 -5.51
C PHE A 162 -0.65 0.86 -4.31
N LEU A 163 0.39 0.04 -4.26
CA LEU A 163 1.40 0.08 -3.21
C LEU A 163 2.19 1.40 -3.24
N ALA A 164 2.59 1.85 -4.43
CA ALA A 164 3.24 3.14 -4.62
C ALA A 164 2.31 4.33 -4.21
N ALA A 165 1.01 4.16 -4.34
CA ALA A 165 0.00 5.10 -3.89
C ALA A 165 -0.24 5.06 -2.36
N GLY A 166 0.45 4.19 -1.63
CA GLY A 166 0.37 4.04 -0.18
C GLY A 166 -0.68 3.04 0.30
N MET A 167 -1.21 2.18 -0.57
CA MET A 167 -2.08 1.08 -0.15
C MET A 167 -1.26 0.07 0.65
N SER A 168 -1.77 -0.33 1.81
CA SER A 168 -1.12 -1.38 2.60
C SER A 168 -1.27 -2.74 1.94
N ILE A 169 -0.19 -3.53 1.92
CA ILE A 169 -0.27 -4.93 1.49
C ILE A 169 -1.19 -5.76 2.41
N ASN A 170 -1.36 -5.33 3.67
CA ASN A 170 -2.26 -5.92 4.65
C ASN A 170 -3.65 -5.28 4.65
N ALA A 171 -4.00 -4.52 3.60
CA ALA A 171 -5.37 -4.05 3.40
C ALA A 171 -6.33 -5.24 3.28
N ARG A 172 -7.61 -4.96 3.55
CA ARG A 172 -8.70 -5.92 3.42
C ARG A 172 -9.73 -5.35 2.44
N ASP A 173 -10.38 -6.23 1.69
CA ASP A 173 -11.53 -5.82 0.89
C ASP A 173 -12.75 -5.50 1.79
N ASP A 174 -13.86 -5.07 1.20
CA ASP A 174 -15.08 -4.71 1.94
C ASP A 174 -15.73 -5.92 2.69
N LEU A 175 -15.32 -7.15 2.34
CA LEU A 175 -15.71 -8.37 3.04
C LEU A 175 -14.75 -8.72 4.19
N GLY A 176 -13.75 -7.88 4.44
CA GLY A 176 -12.70 -8.14 5.44
C GLY A 176 -11.72 -9.25 5.03
N THR A 177 -11.56 -9.52 3.72
CA THR A 177 -10.64 -10.53 3.21
C THR A 177 -9.24 -9.93 3.04
N PRO A 178 -8.19 -10.53 3.66
CA PRO A 178 -6.81 -10.09 3.46
C PRO A 178 -6.33 -10.33 2.02
N MET A 179 -5.43 -9.50 1.52
CA MET A 179 -4.93 -9.59 0.15
C MET A 179 -4.22 -10.91 -0.16
N LEU A 180 -3.50 -11.49 0.82
CA LEU A 180 -2.88 -12.81 0.66
C LEU A 180 -3.93 -13.93 0.49
N ASN A 181 -5.05 -13.87 1.22
CA ASN A 181 -6.16 -14.79 1.05
C ASN A 181 -6.77 -14.69 -0.35
N ILE A 182 -6.96 -13.48 -0.87
CA ILE A 182 -7.46 -13.26 -2.23
C ILE A 182 -6.53 -13.91 -3.26
N ALA A 183 -5.21 -13.77 -3.13
CA ALA A 183 -4.25 -14.42 -4.01
C ALA A 183 -4.35 -15.96 -3.95
N CYS A 184 -4.48 -16.53 -2.75
CA CYS A 184 -4.64 -17.98 -2.56
C CYS A 184 -5.96 -18.51 -3.15
N ARG A 185 -7.05 -17.76 -3.02
CA ARG A 185 -8.36 -18.10 -3.63
C ARG A 185 -8.30 -18.16 -5.16
N ASN A 186 -7.43 -17.37 -5.78
CA ASN A 186 -7.28 -17.28 -7.24
C ASN A 186 -6.17 -18.17 -7.80
N ASP A 187 -5.60 -19.05 -6.99
CA ASP A 187 -4.67 -20.12 -7.40
C ASP A 187 -3.40 -19.61 -8.09
N ASN A 188 -2.94 -18.42 -7.73
CA ASN A 188 -1.78 -17.79 -8.33
C ASN A 188 -0.54 -17.85 -7.44
N PHE A 189 0.31 -18.85 -7.68
CA PHE A 189 1.51 -19.07 -6.90
C PHE A 189 2.48 -17.86 -6.91
N ASP A 190 2.75 -17.30 -8.08
CA ASP A 190 3.73 -16.21 -8.22
C ASP A 190 3.23 -14.94 -7.48
N PHE A 191 1.92 -14.71 -7.50
CA PHE A 191 1.31 -13.62 -6.74
C PHE A 191 1.35 -13.86 -5.23
N VAL A 192 1.08 -15.08 -4.79
CA VAL A 192 1.19 -15.45 -3.37
C VAL A 192 2.61 -15.19 -2.86
N GLN A 193 3.64 -15.59 -3.64
CA GLN A 193 5.03 -15.29 -3.31
C GLN A 193 5.28 -13.79 -3.22
N MET A 194 4.90 -13.04 -4.25
CA MET A 194 5.10 -11.59 -4.32
C MET A 194 4.44 -10.88 -3.12
N ILE A 195 3.18 -11.21 -2.81
CA ILE A 195 2.43 -10.56 -1.72
C ILE A 195 3.06 -10.90 -0.36
N TYR A 196 3.48 -12.15 -0.16
CA TYR A 196 4.20 -12.55 1.06
C TYR A 196 5.54 -11.80 1.21
N GLU A 197 6.34 -11.72 0.15
CA GLU A 197 7.63 -11.01 0.14
C GLU A 197 7.48 -9.51 0.39
N LEU A 198 6.34 -8.93 0.03
CA LEU A 198 5.98 -7.54 0.33
C LEU A 198 5.52 -7.34 1.79
N GLY A 199 5.54 -8.37 2.62
CA GLY A 199 5.26 -8.29 4.05
C GLY A 199 3.79 -8.53 4.43
N ALA A 200 3.05 -9.30 3.62
CA ALA A 200 1.72 -9.72 4.01
C ALA A 200 1.76 -10.65 5.24
N ASP A 201 0.83 -10.43 6.16
CA ASP A 201 0.64 -11.30 7.32
C ASP A 201 0.10 -12.66 6.86
N ILE A 202 0.96 -13.70 7.01
CA ILE A 202 0.66 -15.07 6.58
C ILE A 202 -0.48 -15.71 7.37
N ASN A 203 -0.72 -15.24 8.60
CA ASN A 203 -1.72 -15.77 9.50
C ASN A 203 -2.96 -14.87 9.65
N ALA A 204 -3.07 -13.85 8.79
CA ALA A 204 -4.25 -12.99 8.76
C ALA A 204 -5.53 -13.81 8.52
N ILE A 205 -6.55 -13.56 9.34
CA ILE A 205 -7.83 -14.28 9.30
C ILE A 205 -8.85 -13.42 8.55
N SER A 206 -9.54 -13.99 7.56
CA SER A 206 -10.60 -13.30 6.82
C SER A 206 -11.87 -13.14 7.67
N GLU A 207 -12.56 -12.01 7.52
CA GLU A 207 -13.78 -11.74 8.31
C GLU A 207 -15.01 -12.46 7.77
N ASP A 208 -15.01 -12.85 6.51
CA ASP A 208 -16.12 -13.58 5.89
C ASP A 208 -16.29 -14.99 6.49
N ARG A 209 -15.31 -15.85 6.33
CA ARG A 209 -15.35 -17.28 6.75
C ARG A 209 -14.43 -17.62 7.91
N GLY A 210 -13.59 -16.68 8.36
CA GLY A 210 -12.54 -16.96 9.34
C GLY A 210 -11.37 -17.78 8.76
N TYR A 211 -11.16 -17.73 7.45
CA TYR A 211 -10.09 -18.48 6.78
C TYR A 211 -8.76 -17.72 6.85
N THR A 212 -7.69 -18.47 7.06
CA THR A 212 -6.31 -18.05 6.78
C THR A 212 -5.95 -18.30 5.32
N ALA A 213 -4.84 -17.73 4.86
CA ALA A 213 -4.34 -17.95 3.51
C ALA A 213 -4.11 -19.45 3.21
N VAL A 214 -3.58 -20.21 4.17
CA VAL A 214 -3.37 -21.65 4.01
C VAL A 214 -4.69 -22.40 3.93
N MET A 215 -5.74 -22.01 4.68
CA MET A 215 -7.07 -22.60 4.55
C MET A 215 -7.67 -22.38 3.16
N ASP A 216 -7.52 -21.18 2.60
CA ASP A 216 -7.97 -20.90 1.23
C ASP A 216 -7.22 -21.76 0.20
N ALA A 217 -5.89 -21.95 0.35
CA ALA A 217 -5.09 -22.81 -0.51
C ALA A 217 -5.51 -24.30 -0.41
N VAL A 218 -5.75 -24.78 0.81
CA VAL A 218 -6.24 -26.16 1.09
C VAL A 218 -7.62 -26.39 0.49
N TRP A 219 -8.53 -25.43 0.66
CA TRP A 219 -9.87 -25.49 0.09
C TRP A 219 -9.84 -25.57 -1.44
N ARG A 220 -8.97 -24.79 -2.07
CA ARG A 220 -8.74 -24.84 -3.53
C ARG A 220 -8.05 -26.14 -3.98
N GLY A 221 -7.40 -26.84 -3.08
CA GLY A 221 -6.63 -28.05 -3.38
C GLY A 221 -5.25 -27.75 -3.98
N ASN A 222 -4.72 -26.55 -3.77
CA ASN A 222 -3.42 -26.17 -4.30
C ASN A 222 -2.27 -26.60 -3.39
N GLU A 223 -1.67 -27.74 -3.71
CA GLU A 223 -0.53 -28.29 -2.95
C GLU A 223 0.70 -27.39 -3.02
N LYS A 224 0.96 -26.74 -4.15
CA LYS A 224 2.15 -25.90 -4.34
C LYS A 224 2.09 -24.69 -3.43
N ILE A 225 0.94 -23.99 -3.40
CA ILE A 225 0.72 -22.84 -2.51
C ILE A 225 0.75 -23.29 -1.05
N THR A 226 0.07 -24.40 -0.72
CA THR A 226 0.05 -24.93 0.65
C THR A 226 1.46 -25.25 1.14
N LYS A 227 2.28 -25.95 0.35
CA LYS A 227 3.69 -26.24 0.68
C LYS A 227 4.50 -24.98 0.91
N TYR A 228 4.32 -23.97 0.06
CA TYR A 228 5.00 -22.69 0.21
C TYR A 228 4.63 -22.00 1.52
N LEU A 229 3.33 -21.86 1.82
CA LEU A 229 2.86 -21.21 3.04
C LEU A 229 3.35 -21.94 4.29
N ILE A 230 3.33 -23.28 4.29
CA ILE A 230 3.90 -24.11 5.37
C ILE A 230 5.39 -23.81 5.54
N SER A 231 6.16 -23.77 4.47
CA SER A 231 7.61 -23.47 4.51
C SER A 231 7.91 -22.07 5.04
N LYS A 232 6.94 -21.17 5.01
CA LYS A 232 7.02 -19.79 5.53
C LYS A 232 6.44 -19.65 6.95
N GLY A 233 6.06 -20.74 7.60
CA GLY A 233 5.61 -20.75 8.99
C GLY A 233 4.12 -20.44 9.19
N ALA A 234 3.27 -20.72 8.19
CA ALA A 234 1.82 -20.59 8.36
C ALA A 234 1.32 -21.49 9.49
N ASP A 235 0.45 -20.96 10.34
CA ASP A 235 -0.23 -21.74 11.39
C ASP A 235 -1.26 -22.70 10.76
N LEU A 236 -1.10 -23.99 11.06
CA LEU A 236 -1.95 -25.05 10.52
C LEU A 236 -3.13 -25.38 11.43
N ASN A 237 -3.13 -24.88 12.65
CA ASN A 237 -4.12 -25.23 13.67
C ASN A 237 -5.12 -24.11 13.99
N THR A 238 -4.97 -22.95 13.35
CA THR A 238 -6.02 -21.92 13.36
C THR A 238 -7.35 -22.55 12.95
N ILE A 239 -8.44 -22.13 13.59
CA ILE A 239 -9.80 -22.60 13.28
C ILE A 239 -10.61 -21.49 12.61
N ASN A 240 -11.46 -21.89 11.66
CA ASN A 240 -12.40 -20.99 10.99
C ASN A 240 -13.64 -20.71 11.86
N LYS A 241 -14.62 -19.98 11.34
CA LYS A 241 -15.87 -19.67 12.05
C LYS A 241 -16.73 -20.91 12.39
N GLU A 242 -16.48 -22.04 11.76
CA GLU A 242 -17.16 -23.31 12.00
C GLU A 242 -16.35 -24.24 12.93
N GLY A 243 -15.23 -23.74 13.47
CA GLY A 243 -14.31 -24.51 14.32
C GLY A 243 -13.38 -25.46 13.55
N GLN A 244 -13.39 -25.41 12.21
CA GLN A 244 -12.61 -26.32 11.39
C GLN A 244 -11.17 -25.83 11.22
N ASN A 245 -10.20 -26.70 11.38
CA ASN A 245 -8.82 -26.49 11.02
C ASN A 245 -8.50 -26.94 9.59
N ASN A 246 -7.26 -26.78 9.16
CA ASN A 246 -6.81 -27.17 7.82
C ASN A 246 -7.03 -28.66 7.50
N LEU A 247 -6.84 -29.55 8.48
CA LEU A 247 -7.06 -31.00 8.28
C LEU A 247 -8.52 -31.33 8.06
N ILE A 248 -9.44 -30.74 8.84
CA ILE A 248 -10.89 -30.97 8.64
C ILE A 248 -11.29 -30.52 7.23
N LEU A 249 -10.81 -29.37 6.75
CA LEU A 249 -11.07 -28.91 5.38
C LEU A 249 -10.52 -29.87 4.32
N ALA A 250 -9.30 -30.38 4.50
CA ALA A 250 -8.66 -31.28 3.57
C ALA A 250 -9.37 -32.68 3.53
N VAL A 251 -9.79 -33.20 4.69
CA VAL A 251 -10.55 -34.43 4.81
C VAL A 251 -11.93 -34.29 4.17
N GLY A 252 -12.64 -33.19 4.46
CA GLY A 252 -13.94 -32.90 3.86
C GLY A 252 -13.87 -32.83 2.33
N ALA A 253 -12.81 -32.24 1.78
CA ALA A 253 -12.55 -32.18 0.35
C ALA A 253 -11.94 -33.49 -0.23
N ASN A 254 -11.69 -34.51 0.58
CA ASN A 254 -11.07 -35.79 0.20
C ASN A 254 -9.72 -35.64 -0.52
N ARG A 255 -8.85 -34.74 -0.03
CA ARG A 255 -7.55 -34.40 -0.62
C ARG A 255 -6.41 -35.19 0.06
N GLU A 256 -6.19 -36.46 -0.30
CA GLU A 256 -5.22 -37.36 0.34
C GLU A 256 -3.82 -36.75 0.47
N SER A 257 -3.31 -36.15 -0.60
CA SER A 257 -1.97 -35.53 -0.62
C SER A 257 -1.87 -34.32 0.33
N LEU A 258 -2.92 -33.50 0.41
CA LEU A 258 -2.96 -32.37 1.35
C LEU A 258 -3.11 -32.83 2.80
N VAL A 259 -3.94 -33.85 3.06
CA VAL A 259 -4.06 -34.44 4.41
C VAL A 259 -2.71 -34.95 4.90
N LYS A 260 -1.99 -35.68 4.05
CA LYS A 260 -0.64 -36.19 4.35
C LYS A 260 0.32 -34.99 4.60
N LEU A 261 0.36 -34.03 3.69
CA LEU A 261 1.23 -32.84 3.81
C LEU A 261 1.00 -32.09 5.11
N LEU A 262 -0.27 -31.84 5.47
CA LEU A 262 -0.64 -31.09 6.67
C LEU A 262 -0.28 -31.85 7.94
N ALA A 263 -0.59 -33.17 8.01
CA ALA A 263 -0.29 -33.98 9.16
C ALA A 263 1.22 -34.15 9.41
N GLU A 264 2.02 -34.32 8.34
CA GLU A 264 3.50 -34.38 8.42
C GLU A 264 4.11 -33.08 8.90
N ASN A 265 3.41 -31.93 8.75
CA ASN A 265 3.88 -30.60 9.17
C ASN A 265 3.21 -30.08 10.46
N GLY A 266 2.57 -30.96 11.25
CA GLY A 266 2.12 -30.64 12.61
C GLY A 266 0.69 -30.11 12.71
N ALA A 267 -0.14 -30.29 11.66
CA ALA A 267 -1.57 -30.05 11.82
C ALA A 267 -2.16 -31.13 12.74
N ASP A 268 -2.92 -30.72 13.75
CA ASP A 268 -3.50 -31.63 14.75
C ASP A 268 -4.79 -32.26 14.22
N PRO A 269 -4.84 -33.60 14.06
CA PRO A 269 -6.02 -34.32 13.57
C PRO A 269 -7.18 -34.38 14.58
N ASP A 270 -6.93 -34.02 15.85
CA ASP A 270 -7.89 -34.17 16.95
C ASP A 270 -8.60 -32.87 17.34
N VAL A 271 -8.24 -31.72 16.72
CA VAL A 271 -8.99 -30.47 16.86
C VAL A 271 -10.44 -30.71 16.45
N LYS A 272 -11.38 -30.36 17.34
CA LYS A 272 -12.81 -30.55 17.14
C LYS A 272 -13.46 -29.27 16.61
N ASP A 273 -14.32 -29.45 15.61
CA ASP A 273 -15.17 -28.39 15.10
C ASP A 273 -16.40 -28.15 16.00
N MET A 274 -17.29 -27.22 15.59
CA MET A 274 -18.52 -26.93 16.34
C MET A 274 -19.49 -28.12 16.49
N MET A 275 -19.34 -29.16 15.66
CA MET A 275 -20.11 -30.39 15.77
C MET A 275 -19.43 -31.41 16.69
N GLY A 276 -18.29 -31.09 17.29
CA GLY A 276 -17.49 -31.99 18.12
C GLY A 276 -16.71 -33.04 17.33
N MET A 277 -16.59 -32.87 16.01
CA MET A 277 -15.94 -33.83 15.12
C MET A 277 -14.54 -33.34 14.75
N SER A 278 -13.58 -34.23 14.80
CA SER A 278 -12.20 -33.98 14.36
C SER A 278 -11.96 -34.50 12.93
N ALA A 279 -10.81 -34.09 12.35
CA ALA A 279 -10.40 -34.59 11.04
C ALA A 279 -10.34 -36.15 11.02
N TYR A 280 -9.79 -36.74 12.09
CA TYR A 280 -9.77 -38.20 12.22
C TYR A 280 -11.18 -38.81 12.30
N ASN A 281 -12.08 -38.21 13.13
CA ASN A 281 -13.46 -38.65 13.23
C ASN A 281 -14.21 -38.60 11.89
N TYR A 282 -14.04 -37.50 11.13
CA TYR A 282 -14.61 -37.38 9.79
C TYR A 282 -14.09 -38.45 8.82
N ALA A 283 -12.77 -38.74 8.84
CA ALA A 283 -12.19 -39.76 8.00
C ALA A 283 -12.80 -41.15 8.29
N VAL A 284 -13.02 -41.46 9.57
CA VAL A 284 -13.68 -42.72 10.01
C VAL A 284 -15.16 -42.72 9.61
N LEU A 285 -15.90 -41.63 9.92
CA LEU A 285 -17.33 -41.50 9.60
C LEU A 285 -17.62 -41.68 8.11
N PHE A 286 -16.81 -41.04 7.27
CA PHE A 286 -16.96 -41.10 5.81
C PHE A 286 -16.33 -42.35 5.19
N LYS A 287 -15.85 -43.29 6.02
CA LYS A 287 -15.22 -44.57 5.59
C LYS A 287 -14.06 -44.34 4.60
N LYS A 288 -13.27 -43.28 4.82
CA LYS A 288 -12.11 -42.93 3.99
C LYS A 288 -10.85 -43.64 4.50
N GLN A 289 -10.75 -44.96 4.24
CA GLN A 289 -9.70 -45.83 4.81
C GLN A 289 -8.29 -45.23 4.64
N LYS A 290 -7.95 -44.74 3.46
CA LYS A 290 -6.63 -44.11 3.21
C LYS A 290 -6.36 -42.88 4.08
N LEU A 291 -7.37 -42.04 4.32
CA LEU A 291 -7.23 -40.88 5.19
C LEU A 291 -7.06 -41.30 6.65
N VAL A 292 -7.76 -42.32 7.08
CA VAL A 292 -7.59 -42.90 8.42
C VAL A 292 -6.16 -43.42 8.59
N GLU A 293 -5.63 -44.16 7.62
CA GLU A 293 -4.24 -44.67 7.63
C GLU A 293 -3.22 -43.51 7.71
N ILE A 294 -3.42 -42.45 6.96
CA ILE A 294 -2.56 -41.25 6.98
C ILE A 294 -2.59 -40.55 8.34
N LEU A 295 -3.78 -40.43 8.96
CA LEU A 295 -3.95 -39.66 10.20
C LEU A 295 -3.64 -40.46 11.46
N THR A 296 -3.74 -41.81 11.42
CA THR A 296 -3.52 -42.70 12.58
C THR A 296 -2.19 -42.45 13.32
N PRO A 297 -1.03 -42.23 12.66
CA PRO A 297 0.22 -41.95 13.36
C PRO A 297 0.22 -40.67 14.18
N TYR A 298 -0.66 -39.70 13.88
CA TYR A 298 -0.74 -38.38 14.49
C TYR A 298 -1.93 -38.26 15.46
N HIS A 299 -2.89 -39.20 15.40
CA HIS A 299 -4.06 -39.25 16.26
C HIS A 299 -3.67 -39.69 17.67
N LYS A 300 -4.11 -38.99 18.68
CA LYS A 300 -3.95 -39.34 20.08
C LYS A 300 -5.13 -40.26 20.46
N ALA A 301 -4.89 -41.58 20.55
CA ALA A 301 -5.87 -42.46 21.13
C ALA A 301 -6.18 -42.03 22.57
N LEU A 302 -7.45 -41.68 22.84
CA LEU A 302 -7.93 -41.40 24.19
C LEU A 302 -7.97 -42.65 25.05
#